data_5647c6fb84365463451b6312c74a6b4a
#
_entry.id   5647c6fb84365463451b6312c74a6b4a
#
_cell.length_a   1.000
_cell.length_b   1.000
_cell.length_c   1.000
_cell.angle_alpha   90.00
_cell.angle_beta   90.00
_cell.angle_gamma   90.00
#
_symmetry.space_group_name_H-M   'P 1'
#
loop_
_entity.id
_entity.type
_entity.pdbx_description
1 polymer ?
#
loop_
_entity_poly.entity_id
_entity_poly.type
_entity_poly.pdbx_seq_one_letter_code
_entity_poly.pdbx_strand_id
1 'polypeptide(L)'
;TMPDGTENIPFTILCDDWRYFCLENVPQFLDGFPNDGSCMVDTETKKVMDYNVTDTAKRYFGKLNEEFHKGIMDPGAFNATYDQYLDKLSTGAVLGMVDQWWQFYYAIDPVFKKQNLAQLGCDYVPLPVTIDDGIHNRWHTNRMAEIDYSSGVSITTSCKDIEGAMKFVSDLLESDIIRERFWGEEGKDYSVDE
;
A
#
# COMPACT_ATOMS: atom_id res chain seq x y z
N THR A 1 21.62 -15.60 3.02
CA THR A 1 21.20 -16.26 1.76
C THR A 1 20.02 -17.17 2.03
N MET A 2 19.15 -17.30 1.03
CA MET A 2 18.06 -18.28 1.01
C MET A 2 18.61 -19.71 0.91
N PRO A 3 17.82 -20.76 1.23
CA PRO A 3 18.29 -22.16 1.15
C PRO A 3 18.77 -22.60 -0.23
N ASP A 4 18.31 -21.98 -1.30
CA ASP A 4 18.72 -22.23 -2.67
C ASP A 4 20.00 -21.49 -3.09
N GLY A 5 20.58 -20.70 -2.18
CA GLY A 5 21.78 -19.89 -2.41
C GLY A 5 21.53 -18.48 -2.91
N THR A 6 20.26 -18.09 -3.13
CA THR A 6 19.92 -16.71 -3.51
C THR A 6 20.37 -15.74 -2.42
N GLU A 7 21.06 -14.67 -2.81
CA GLU A 7 21.51 -13.64 -1.87
C GLU A 7 20.32 -12.83 -1.34
N ASN A 8 20.35 -12.53 -0.05
CA ASN A 8 19.35 -11.67 0.57
C ASN A 8 19.53 -10.23 0.10
N ILE A 9 18.42 -9.57 -0.14
CA ILE A 9 18.32 -8.14 -0.38
C ILE A 9 17.81 -7.51 0.92
N PRO A 10 18.67 -6.81 1.68
CA PRO A 10 18.27 -6.32 3.01
C PRO A 10 17.12 -5.32 2.96
N PHE A 11 17.13 -4.42 1.96
CA PHE A 11 16.06 -3.45 1.76
C PHE A 11 15.93 -3.05 0.30
N THR A 12 14.71 -3.00 -0.20
CA THR A 12 14.38 -2.45 -1.51
C THR A 12 13.18 -1.51 -1.43
N ILE A 13 12.98 -0.70 -2.45
CA ILE A 13 11.85 0.21 -2.56
C ILE A 13 11.49 0.39 -4.03
N LEU A 14 10.22 0.54 -4.33
CA LEU A 14 9.75 0.74 -5.69
C LEU A 14 9.71 2.24 -6.02
N CYS A 15 10.30 2.61 -7.17
CA CYS A 15 10.34 3.99 -7.64
C CYS A 15 9.84 4.14 -9.10
N ASP A 16 9.24 3.07 -9.66
CA ASP A 16 8.80 3.03 -11.05
C ASP A 16 7.52 3.82 -11.28
N ASP A 17 7.53 4.71 -12.27
CA ASP A 17 6.40 5.51 -12.69
C ASP A 17 5.69 6.21 -11.50
N TRP A 18 4.37 6.23 -11.47
CA TRP A 18 3.55 6.81 -10.39
C TRP A 18 3.76 6.13 -9.01
N ARG A 19 4.41 4.96 -8.97
CA ARG A 19 4.69 4.19 -7.75
C ARG A 19 5.79 4.78 -6.87
N TYR A 20 6.46 5.84 -7.30
CA TYR A 20 7.47 6.54 -6.49
C TYR A 20 6.96 7.02 -5.14
N PHE A 21 5.64 7.04 -4.93
CA PHE A 21 5.06 7.36 -3.62
C PHE A 21 5.54 6.42 -2.50
N CYS A 22 5.95 5.19 -2.84
CA CYS A 22 6.56 4.26 -1.88
C CYS A 22 7.86 4.82 -1.28
N LEU A 23 8.59 5.63 -2.04
CA LEU A 23 9.77 6.34 -1.56
C LEU A 23 9.40 7.64 -0.84
N GLU A 24 8.53 8.44 -1.43
CA GLU A 24 8.30 9.82 -1.00
C GLU A 24 7.41 9.95 0.23
N ASN A 25 6.42 9.08 0.39
CA ASN A 25 5.43 9.23 1.46
C ASN A 25 5.89 8.69 2.83
N VAL A 26 7.03 8.03 2.90
CA VAL A 26 7.51 7.41 4.14
C VAL A 26 7.67 8.40 5.30
N PRO A 27 8.21 9.62 5.11
CA PRO A 27 8.38 10.55 6.21
C PRO A 27 7.11 10.86 6.99
N GLN A 28 5.97 11.00 6.32
CA GLN A 28 4.69 11.26 7.01
C GLN A 28 4.28 10.07 7.90
N PHE A 29 4.49 8.82 7.44
CA PHE A 29 4.20 7.65 8.27
C PHE A 29 5.11 7.57 9.48
N LEU A 30 6.39 7.91 9.32
CA LEU A 30 7.35 7.92 10.41
C LEU A 30 7.01 8.95 11.49
N ASP A 31 6.34 10.05 11.13
CA ASP A 31 5.79 11.03 12.04
C ASP A 31 4.37 10.69 12.55
N GLY A 32 3.84 9.51 12.18
CA GLY A 32 2.55 9.01 12.62
C GLY A 32 1.34 9.63 11.92
N PHE A 33 1.56 10.35 10.82
CA PHE A 33 0.46 10.94 10.05
C PHE A 33 -0.14 9.92 9.06
N PRO A 34 -1.43 10.07 8.73
CA PRO A 34 -2.06 9.27 7.70
C PRO A 34 -1.51 9.60 6.31
N ASN A 35 -1.70 8.69 5.36
CA ASN A 35 -1.37 8.95 3.96
C ASN A 35 -2.45 9.84 3.32
N ASP A 36 -2.19 11.12 3.27
CA ASP A 36 -3.05 12.12 2.62
C ASP A 36 -2.50 12.58 1.25
N GLY A 37 -1.72 11.70 0.61
CA GLY A 37 -1.12 11.98 -0.69
C GLY A 37 0.17 12.79 -0.57
N SER A 38 0.23 13.95 -1.21
CA SER A 38 1.46 14.76 -1.31
C SER A 38 1.68 15.72 -0.15
N CYS A 39 0.91 15.63 0.93
CA CYS A 39 1.03 16.54 2.07
C CYS A 39 0.70 15.86 3.40
N MET A 40 1.15 16.45 4.48
CA MET A 40 0.75 16.11 5.83
C MET A 40 -0.39 17.03 6.26
N VAL A 41 -1.46 16.43 6.79
CA VAL A 41 -2.55 17.18 7.42
C VAL A 41 -2.51 16.94 8.92
N ASP A 42 -2.20 17.97 9.68
CA ASP A 42 -2.35 17.93 11.13
C ASP A 42 -3.84 18.02 11.47
N THR A 43 -4.41 16.94 11.93
CA THR A 43 -5.85 16.83 12.22
C THR A 43 -6.28 17.66 13.43
N GLU A 44 -5.36 18.03 14.33
CA GLU A 44 -5.63 18.85 15.49
C GLU A 44 -5.62 20.34 15.13
N THR A 45 -4.54 20.78 14.48
CA THR A 45 -4.38 22.18 14.10
C THR A 45 -4.99 22.53 12.75
N LYS A 46 -5.39 21.51 11.96
CA LYS A 46 -5.92 21.64 10.59
C LYS A 46 -4.95 22.35 9.63
N LYS A 47 -3.67 22.23 9.91
CA LYS A 47 -2.62 22.77 9.03
C LYS A 47 -2.18 21.73 8.02
N VAL A 48 -1.98 22.19 6.80
CA VAL A 48 -1.41 21.41 5.71
C VAL A 48 0.07 21.77 5.60
N MET A 49 0.91 20.75 5.50
CA MET A 49 2.36 20.91 5.42
C MET A 49 2.91 20.01 4.31
N ASP A 50 3.92 20.50 3.60
CA ASP A 50 4.74 19.65 2.75
C ASP A 50 5.67 18.81 3.64
N TYR A 51 5.52 17.48 3.59
CA TYR A 51 6.36 16.59 4.41
C TYR A 51 7.83 16.58 3.98
N ASN A 52 8.13 16.88 2.72
CA ASN A 52 9.51 16.87 2.21
C ASN A 52 10.41 17.98 2.82
N VAL A 53 9.81 19.00 3.40
CA VAL A 53 10.56 20.08 4.09
C VAL A 53 10.72 19.83 5.59
N THR A 54 10.26 18.70 6.10
CA THR A 54 10.35 18.35 7.52
C THR A 54 11.74 17.80 7.91
N ASP A 55 12.06 17.90 9.21
CA ASP A 55 13.27 17.28 9.75
C ASP A 55 13.23 15.74 9.62
N THR A 56 12.06 15.15 9.74
CA THR A 56 11.86 13.71 9.53
C THR A 56 12.21 13.30 8.11
N ALA A 57 11.74 14.04 7.10
CA ALA A 57 12.11 13.77 5.71
C ALA A 57 13.62 13.88 5.49
N LYS A 58 14.26 14.90 6.04
CA LYS A 58 15.71 15.07 5.96
C LYS A 58 16.47 13.91 6.61
N ARG A 59 16.02 13.44 7.77
CA ARG A 59 16.62 12.29 8.46
C ARG A 59 16.41 11.01 7.65
N TYR A 60 15.20 10.79 7.13
CA TYR A 60 14.85 9.61 6.34
C TYR A 60 15.67 9.53 5.05
N PHE A 61 15.66 10.56 4.20
CA PHE A 61 16.41 10.55 2.95
C PHE A 61 17.92 10.52 3.20
N GLY A 62 18.41 11.20 4.25
CA GLY A 62 19.81 11.10 4.67
C GLY A 62 20.18 9.66 5.07
N LYS A 63 19.32 8.97 5.79
CA LYS A 63 19.53 7.58 6.18
C LYS A 63 19.51 6.65 4.98
N LEU A 64 18.55 6.80 4.07
CA LEU A 64 18.51 6.00 2.82
C LEU A 64 19.81 6.17 2.01
N ASN A 65 20.29 7.40 1.88
CA ASN A 65 21.54 7.67 1.18
C ASN A 65 22.74 6.99 1.86
N GLU A 66 22.82 7.06 3.18
CA GLU A 66 23.86 6.37 3.95
C GLU A 66 23.82 4.85 3.73
N GLU A 67 22.63 4.23 3.84
CA GLU A 67 22.46 2.79 3.69
C GLU A 67 22.68 2.32 2.25
N PHE A 68 22.35 3.16 1.27
CA PHE A 68 22.69 2.91 -0.14
C PHE A 68 24.20 2.81 -0.34
N HIS A 69 24.97 3.75 0.22
CA HIS A 69 26.44 3.74 0.11
C HIS A 69 27.09 2.57 0.89
N LYS A 70 26.42 2.03 1.90
CA LYS A 70 26.84 0.84 2.62
C LYS A 70 26.50 -0.47 1.89
N GLY A 71 25.74 -0.43 0.80
CA GLY A 71 25.27 -1.60 0.07
C GLY A 71 24.15 -2.37 0.76
N ILE A 72 23.47 -1.75 1.72
CA ILE A 72 22.29 -2.34 2.39
C ILE A 72 21.04 -2.17 1.55
N MET A 73 20.90 -1.03 0.92
CA MET A 73 19.81 -0.79 0.00
C MET A 73 20.11 -1.43 -1.36
N ASP A 74 19.11 -2.05 -1.96
CA ASP A 74 19.20 -2.61 -3.31
C ASP A 74 19.68 -1.56 -4.32
N PRO A 75 20.84 -1.76 -4.95
CA PRO A 75 21.39 -0.79 -5.89
C PRO A 75 20.52 -0.58 -7.14
N GLY A 76 19.68 -1.55 -7.46
CA GLY A 76 18.73 -1.50 -8.58
C GLY A 76 17.38 -0.87 -8.23
N ALA A 77 17.12 -0.50 -6.97
CA ALA A 77 15.82 -0.04 -6.53
C ALA A 77 15.28 1.17 -7.32
N PHE A 78 16.16 2.12 -7.64
CA PHE A 78 15.76 3.35 -8.35
C PHE A 78 15.55 3.17 -9.86
N ASN A 79 15.94 2.04 -10.43
CA ASN A 79 15.86 1.76 -11.86
C ASN A 79 15.04 0.51 -12.19
N ALA A 80 14.57 -0.21 -11.18
CA ALA A 80 13.76 -1.41 -11.37
C ALA A 80 12.36 -1.04 -11.88
N THR A 81 11.89 -1.75 -12.88
CA THR A 81 10.47 -1.70 -13.25
C THR A 81 9.62 -2.40 -12.19
N TYR A 82 8.31 -2.16 -12.21
CA TYR A 82 7.38 -2.84 -11.31
C TYR A 82 7.48 -4.37 -11.40
N ASP A 83 7.57 -4.92 -12.59
CA ASP A 83 7.71 -6.36 -12.78
C ASP A 83 9.03 -6.89 -12.18
N GLN A 84 10.14 -6.19 -12.40
CA GLN A 84 11.44 -6.55 -11.81
C GLN A 84 11.42 -6.46 -10.28
N TYR A 85 10.68 -5.51 -9.73
CA TYR A 85 10.48 -5.41 -8.29
C TYR A 85 9.68 -6.61 -7.75
N LEU A 86 8.56 -6.97 -8.40
CA LEU A 86 7.78 -8.14 -8.02
C LEU A 86 8.57 -9.44 -8.16
N ASP A 87 9.40 -9.57 -9.19
CA ASP A 87 10.30 -10.72 -9.34
C ASP A 87 11.24 -10.85 -8.15
N LYS A 88 11.86 -9.76 -7.69
CA LYS A 88 12.72 -9.76 -6.49
C LYS A 88 11.94 -10.18 -5.24
N LEU A 89 10.76 -9.61 -5.00
CA LEU A 89 9.92 -9.97 -3.86
C LEU A 89 9.53 -11.46 -3.89
N SER A 90 9.24 -11.98 -5.08
CA SER A 90 8.80 -13.36 -5.29
C SER A 90 9.86 -14.40 -4.92
N THR A 91 11.13 -14.02 -4.83
CA THR A 91 12.20 -14.92 -4.36
C THR A 91 12.13 -15.23 -2.88
N GLY A 92 11.44 -14.39 -2.08
CA GLY A 92 11.48 -14.43 -0.62
C GLY A 92 12.79 -13.91 -0.01
N ALA A 93 13.73 -13.45 -0.83
CA ALA A 93 15.04 -12.99 -0.39
C ALA A 93 15.08 -11.53 0.07
N VAL A 94 14.03 -10.75 -0.19
CA VAL A 94 13.92 -9.37 0.27
C VAL A 94 13.50 -9.36 1.74
N LEU A 95 14.31 -8.72 2.58
CA LEU A 95 14.09 -8.70 4.04
C LEU A 95 13.23 -7.52 4.50
N GLY A 96 13.26 -6.42 3.77
CA GLY A 96 12.47 -5.23 4.09
C GLY A 96 12.14 -4.41 2.86
N MET A 97 10.97 -3.81 2.88
CA MET A 97 10.48 -2.90 1.84
C MET A 97 9.50 -1.90 2.41
N VAL A 98 9.21 -0.86 1.64
CA VAL A 98 8.06 0.01 1.87
C VAL A 98 7.14 -0.09 0.66
N ASP A 99 5.90 -0.49 0.91
CA ASP A 99 4.91 -0.63 -0.16
C ASP A 99 3.49 -0.58 0.40
N GLN A 100 2.52 -0.50 -0.50
CA GLN A 100 1.10 -0.67 -0.22
C GLN A 100 0.72 -2.14 -0.42
N TRP A 101 -0.08 -2.68 0.50
CA TRP A 101 -0.49 -4.09 0.49
C TRP A 101 -1.07 -4.54 -0.87
N TRP A 102 -1.97 -3.74 -1.42
CA TRP A 102 -2.63 -4.04 -2.69
C TRP A 102 -1.65 -4.11 -3.88
N GLN A 103 -0.47 -3.47 -3.77
CA GLN A 103 0.48 -3.37 -4.88
C GLN A 103 1.32 -4.64 -5.05
N PHE A 104 1.67 -5.33 -3.99
CA PHE A 104 2.54 -6.51 -4.05
C PHE A 104 1.85 -7.82 -3.70
N TYR A 105 0.94 -7.82 -2.72
CA TYR A 105 0.44 -9.05 -2.10
C TYR A 105 -0.22 -10.00 -3.10
N TYR A 106 -1.11 -9.52 -3.94
CA TYR A 106 -1.83 -10.36 -4.90
C TYR A 106 -0.92 -11.01 -5.95
N ALA A 107 0.24 -10.44 -6.25
CA ALA A 107 1.23 -11.01 -7.13
C ALA A 107 2.13 -12.03 -6.42
N ILE A 108 2.48 -11.76 -5.16
CA ILE A 108 3.48 -12.53 -4.41
C ILE A 108 2.86 -13.74 -3.70
N ASP A 109 1.69 -13.61 -3.08
CA ASP A 109 1.06 -14.70 -2.33
C ASP A 109 0.89 -16.00 -3.13
N PRO A 110 0.41 -15.99 -4.39
CA PRO A 110 0.35 -17.21 -5.20
C PRO A 110 1.71 -17.84 -5.48
N VAL A 111 2.75 -17.00 -5.66
CA VAL A 111 4.11 -17.48 -5.91
C VAL A 111 4.68 -18.13 -4.67
N PHE A 112 4.52 -17.52 -3.50
CA PHE A 112 4.95 -18.08 -2.22
C PHE A 112 4.29 -19.41 -1.93
N LYS A 113 3.00 -19.55 -2.21
CA LYS A 113 2.27 -20.81 -2.07
C LYS A 113 2.79 -21.88 -3.03
N LYS A 114 3.00 -21.54 -4.30
CA LYS A 114 3.49 -22.47 -5.33
C LYS A 114 4.90 -22.96 -5.03
N GLN A 115 5.77 -22.11 -4.51
CA GLN A 115 7.17 -22.44 -4.22
C GLN A 115 7.36 -22.98 -2.79
N ASN A 116 6.29 -23.13 -2.01
CA ASN A 116 6.33 -23.54 -0.61
C ASN A 116 7.16 -22.59 0.29
N LEU A 117 7.36 -21.35 -0.10
CA LEU A 117 8.13 -20.37 0.68
C LEU A 117 7.44 -20.04 2.02
N ALA A 118 6.11 -20.01 2.03
CA ALA A 118 5.36 -19.83 3.29
C ALA A 118 5.65 -20.92 4.32
N GLN A 119 5.89 -22.17 3.88
CA GLN A 119 6.26 -23.28 4.79
C GLN A 119 7.67 -23.10 5.35
N LEU A 120 8.52 -22.33 4.68
CA LEU A 120 9.85 -21.95 5.17
C LEU A 120 9.81 -20.71 6.09
N GLY A 121 8.61 -20.20 6.36
CA GLY A 121 8.41 -19.01 7.19
C GLY A 121 8.62 -17.69 6.43
N CYS A 122 8.70 -17.72 5.09
CA CYS A 122 8.74 -16.50 4.30
C CYS A 122 7.34 -15.89 4.22
N ASP A 123 7.20 -14.72 4.82
CA ASP A 123 5.98 -13.91 4.74
C ASP A 123 6.33 -12.44 4.94
N TYR A 124 5.53 -11.56 4.36
CA TYR A 124 5.66 -10.12 4.56
C TYR A 124 4.66 -9.65 5.61
N VAL A 125 5.17 -9.16 6.71
CA VAL A 125 4.38 -8.66 7.84
C VAL A 125 4.56 -7.15 7.98
N PRO A 126 3.49 -6.39 8.28
CA PRO A 126 3.60 -4.96 8.51
C PRO A 126 4.39 -4.69 9.79
N LEU A 127 5.31 -3.73 9.71
CA LEU A 127 6.05 -3.23 10.87
C LEU A 127 5.58 -1.80 11.19
N PRO A 128 4.97 -1.56 12.36
CA PRO A 128 4.60 -0.22 12.80
C PRO A 128 5.86 0.53 13.25
N VAL A 129 6.49 1.23 12.32
CA VAL A 129 7.74 1.96 12.57
C VAL A 129 7.47 3.45 12.65
N THR A 130 8.07 4.13 13.64
CA THR A 130 8.08 5.57 13.76
C THR A 130 9.52 6.09 13.85
N ILE A 131 9.73 7.38 13.52
CA ILE A 131 11.09 7.96 13.49
C ILE A 131 11.72 8.08 14.87
N ASP A 132 10.91 8.31 15.89
CA ASP A 132 11.32 8.42 17.28
C ASP A 132 10.31 7.71 18.20
N ASP A 133 10.77 7.30 19.37
CA ASP A 133 9.93 6.70 20.41
C ASP A 133 8.85 7.69 20.88
N GLY A 134 7.69 7.17 21.21
CA GLY A 134 6.57 7.98 21.71
C GLY A 134 5.70 8.64 20.64
N ILE A 135 6.06 8.51 19.36
CA ILE A 135 5.17 8.90 18.28
C ILE A 135 4.07 7.85 18.14
N HIS A 136 2.83 8.29 18.16
CA HIS A 136 1.68 7.42 17.96
C HIS A 136 1.11 7.62 16.55
N ASN A 137 0.84 6.51 15.88
CA ASN A 137 0.16 6.54 14.59
C ASN A 137 -1.22 7.18 14.74
N ARG A 138 -1.44 8.23 13.97
CA ARG A 138 -2.71 8.97 13.88
C ARG A 138 -3.56 8.45 12.72
N TRP A 139 -3.37 7.22 12.35
CA TRP A 139 -4.10 6.60 11.26
C TRP A 139 -5.58 6.59 11.57
N HIS A 140 -6.35 7.16 10.68
CA HIS A 140 -7.79 7.00 10.67
C HIS A 140 -8.20 6.43 9.33
N THR A 141 -9.04 5.43 9.38
CA THR A 141 -9.65 4.82 8.21
C THR A 141 -10.92 5.55 7.79
N ASN A 142 -11.38 6.48 8.61
CA ASN A 142 -12.60 7.22 8.40
C ASN A 142 -12.32 8.47 7.57
N ARG A 143 -12.24 8.31 6.28
CA ARG A 143 -12.73 9.39 5.45
C ARG A 143 -14.21 9.53 5.81
N MET A 144 -14.52 10.59 6.56
CA MET A 144 -15.90 10.98 6.81
C MET A 144 -16.63 10.97 5.47
N ALA A 145 -17.93 10.65 5.49
CA ALA A 145 -18.78 10.50 4.33
C ALA A 145 -18.98 11.80 3.54
N GLU A 146 -17.90 12.47 3.20
CA GLU A 146 -17.89 13.51 2.18
C GLU A 146 -17.77 12.85 0.81
N ILE A 147 -18.36 13.50 -0.19
CA ILE A 147 -18.29 13.01 -1.56
C ILE A 147 -16.82 12.93 -1.97
N ASP A 148 -16.36 11.72 -2.26
CA ASP A 148 -15.02 11.52 -2.81
C ASP A 148 -15.04 11.85 -4.31
N TYR A 149 -14.54 13.02 -4.64
CA TYR A 149 -14.45 13.49 -6.04
C TYR A 149 -13.35 12.79 -6.85
N SER A 150 -12.50 11.98 -6.21
CA SER A 150 -11.42 11.24 -6.87
C SER A 150 -11.87 9.91 -7.45
N SER A 151 -13.00 9.41 -7.00
CA SER A 151 -13.58 8.14 -7.47
C SER A 151 -15.10 8.24 -7.57
N GLY A 152 -15.66 7.57 -8.54
CA GLY A 152 -17.11 7.57 -8.74
C GLY A 152 -17.53 6.92 -10.04
N VAL A 153 -18.84 6.84 -10.22
CA VAL A 153 -19.47 6.36 -11.46
C VAL A 153 -20.05 7.56 -12.19
N SER A 154 -19.72 7.69 -13.45
CA SER A 154 -20.24 8.75 -14.32
C SER A 154 -21.08 8.17 -15.43
N ILE A 155 -22.18 8.84 -15.75
CA ILE A 155 -23.01 8.54 -16.92
C ILE A 155 -22.65 9.52 -18.02
N THR A 156 -22.23 9.00 -19.16
CA THR A 156 -21.81 9.84 -20.28
C THR A 156 -23.01 10.49 -20.98
N THR A 157 -22.79 11.62 -21.65
CA THR A 157 -23.82 12.32 -22.43
C THR A 157 -24.34 11.53 -23.64
N SER A 158 -23.64 10.45 -24.01
CA SER A 158 -24.07 9.51 -25.07
C SER A 158 -25.04 8.44 -24.59
N CYS A 159 -25.27 8.34 -23.27
CA CYS A 159 -26.23 7.39 -22.71
C CYS A 159 -27.65 7.74 -23.18
N LYS A 160 -28.34 6.74 -23.72
CA LYS A 160 -29.70 6.93 -24.27
C LYS A 160 -30.78 6.60 -23.24
N ASP A 161 -30.43 5.88 -22.18
CA ASP A 161 -31.35 5.53 -21.10
C ASP A 161 -30.68 5.93 -19.77
N ILE A 162 -30.77 7.20 -19.44
CA ILE A 162 -30.17 7.76 -18.21
C ILE A 162 -30.89 7.21 -16.97
N GLU A 163 -32.21 7.06 -17.02
CA GLU A 163 -33.00 6.55 -15.89
C GLU A 163 -32.63 5.09 -15.57
N GLY A 164 -32.53 4.23 -16.57
CA GLY A 164 -32.08 2.86 -16.42
C GLY A 164 -30.66 2.76 -15.89
N ALA A 165 -29.75 3.61 -16.40
CA ALA A 165 -28.38 3.67 -15.91
C ALA A 165 -28.30 4.13 -14.45
N MET A 166 -29.06 5.15 -14.06
CA MET A 166 -29.15 5.62 -12.67
C MET A 166 -29.74 4.57 -11.75
N LYS A 167 -30.79 3.87 -12.20
CA LYS A 167 -31.39 2.76 -11.44
C LYS A 167 -30.37 1.64 -11.24
N PHE A 168 -29.64 1.25 -12.26
CA PHE A 168 -28.61 0.22 -12.16
C PHE A 168 -27.52 0.60 -11.13
N VAL A 169 -27.02 1.84 -11.17
CA VAL A 169 -26.06 2.32 -10.18
C VAL A 169 -26.64 2.31 -8.76
N SER A 170 -27.92 2.72 -8.63
CA SER A 170 -28.61 2.69 -7.33
C SER A 170 -28.77 1.28 -6.81
N ASP A 171 -29.18 0.34 -7.66
CA ASP A 171 -29.35 -1.06 -7.30
C ASP A 171 -28.01 -1.70 -6.82
N LEU A 172 -26.86 -1.30 -7.40
CA LEU A 172 -25.55 -1.75 -6.94
C LEU A 172 -25.18 -1.29 -5.51
N LEU A 173 -25.88 -0.30 -4.98
CA LEU A 173 -25.67 0.22 -3.61
C LEU A 173 -26.62 -0.43 -2.59
N GLU A 174 -27.52 -1.32 -3.02
CA GLU A 174 -28.37 -2.06 -2.09
C GLU A 174 -27.52 -3.00 -1.22
N SER A 175 -27.86 -3.09 0.06
CA SER A 175 -27.05 -3.79 1.06
C SER A 175 -26.86 -5.28 0.78
N ASP A 176 -27.86 -5.94 0.20
CA ASP A 176 -27.79 -7.34 -0.20
C ASP A 176 -26.89 -7.55 -1.40
N ILE A 177 -26.95 -6.66 -2.41
CA ILE A 177 -26.06 -6.69 -3.57
C ILE A 177 -24.60 -6.44 -3.15
N ILE A 178 -24.38 -5.47 -2.25
CA ILE A 178 -23.03 -5.20 -1.71
C ILE A 178 -22.53 -6.44 -0.96
N ARG A 179 -23.35 -7.05 -0.13
CA ARG A 179 -22.98 -8.25 0.63
C ARG A 179 -22.62 -9.40 -0.31
N GLU A 180 -23.49 -9.71 -1.27
CA GLU A 180 -23.26 -10.77 -2.24
C GLU A 180 -21.97 -10.55 -3.04
N ARG A 181 -21.69 -9.32 -3.44
CA ARG A 181 -20.48 -8.97 -4.18
C ARG A 181 -19.19 -9.17 -3.39
N PHE A 182 -19.17 -8.82 -2.11
CA PHE A 182 -17.96 -8.85 -1.29
C PHE A 182 -17.80 -10.14 -0.47
N TRP A 183 -18.88 -10.79 -0.12
CA TRP A 183 -18.88 -11.95 0.78
C TRP A 183 -19.40 -13.22 0.11
N GLY A 184 -20.17 -13.08 -0.96
CA GLY A 184 -20.84 -14.19 -1.61
C GLY A 184 -22.16 -14.56 -0.94
N GLU A 185 -22.56 -15.82 -1.09
CA GLU A 185 -23.82 -16.39 -0.60
C GLU A 185 -23.63 -16.97 0.80
N GLU A 186 -24.47 -16.56 1.75
CA GLU A 186 -24.43 -17.07 3.11
C GLU A 186 -24.72 -18.57 3.17
N GLY A 187 -23.92 -19.29 3.92
CA GLY A 187 -23.99 -20.76 4.03
C GLY A 187 -23.28 -21.51 2.91
N LYS A 188 -22.77 -20.80 1.89
CA LYS A 188 -21.99 -21.36 0.80
C LYS A 188 -20.58 -20.77 0.74
N ASP A 189 -20.47 -19.46 0.71
CA ASP A 189 -19.20 -18.75 0.59
C ASP A 189 -18.72 -18.21 1.95
N TYR A 190 -19.64 -17.95 2.87
CA TYR A 190 -19.34 -17.52 4.24
C TYR A 190 -20.40 -18.01 5.23
N SER A 191 -20.05 -17.99 6.52
CA SER A 191 -20.96 -18.20 7.65
C SER A 191 -20.80 -17.07 8.65
N VAL A 192 -21.88 -16.74 9.36
CA VAL A 192 -21.88 -15.77 10.46
C VAL A 192 -21.88 -16.58 11.75
N ASP A 193 -20.86 -16.40 12.59
CA ASP A 193 -20.83 -16.94 13.95
C ASP A 193 -21.76 -16.08 14.84
N GLU A 194 -22.58 -16.72 15.66
CA GLU A 194 -23.50 -16.06 16.61
C GLU A 194 -22.76 -15.48 17.82
#